data_1f68cc05395100d4e1432dc5c4a4dfa7
#
_entry.id   1f68cc05395100d4e1432dc5c4a4dfa7
#
_cell.length_a   1.000
_cell.length_b   1.000
_cell.length_c   1.000
_cell.angle_alpha   90.00
_cell.angle_beta   90.00
_cell.angle_gamma   90.00
#
_symmetry.space_group_name_H-M   'P 1'
#
loop_
_entity.id
_entity.type
_entity.pdbx_description
1 polymer ?
#
loop_
_entity_poly.entity_id
_entity_poly.type
_entity_poly.pdbx_seq_one_letter_code
_entity_poly.pdbx_strand_id
1 'polypeptide(L)'
;MWEVLKLPLMMVGGGMLAILLLMLVAKLTSMVDVEARERKKPVYSMEAEVKGKRMLVEPDPENQDAMRTLYFVTFHKRDGNRVEFRVPGEDYGLAAEGDEGILVWQGDEFMVFKRTS
;
A
#
# COMPACT_ATOMS: atom_id res chain seq x y z
N MET A 1 -15.77 -54.77 -25.53
CA MET A 1 -15.94 -54.71 -24.08
C MET A 1 -14.89 -53.88 -23.36
N TRP A 2 -13.66 -53.94 -23.76
CA TRP A 2 -12.64 -53.18 -23.07
C TRP A 2 -12.55 -51.71 -23.56
N GLU A 3 -13.16 -51.36 -24.68
CA GLU A 3 -13.29 -49.96 -25.12
C GLU A 3 -14.19 -49.13 -24.19
N VAL A 4 -15.18 -49.77 -23.58
CA VAL A 4 -16.04 -49.12 -22.59
C VAL A 4 -15.32 -48.82 -21.29
N LEU A 5 -14.28 -49.57 -20.96
CA LEU A 5 -13.43 -49.35 -19.78
C LEU A 5 -12.41 -48.23 -19.98
N LYS A 6 -12.04 -47.90 -21.23
CA LYS A 6 -11.15 -46.79 -21.55
C LYS A 6 -11.81 -45.42 -21.46
N LEU A 7 -13.12 -45.32 -21.75
CA LEU A 7 -13.87 -44.07 -21.73
C LEU A 7 -13.89 -43.38 -20.35
N PRO A 8 -14.17 -44.06 -19.22
CA PRO A 8 -14.14 -43.40 -17.92
C PRO A 8 -12.75 -42.94 -17.48
N LEU A 9 -11.66 -43.61 -17.88
CA LEU A 9 -10.30 -43.22 -17.62
C LEU A 9 -9.92 -41.91 -18.35
N MET A 10 -10.36 -41.72 -19.58
CA MET A 10 -10.17 -40.49 -20.34
C MET A 10 -10.95 -39.32 -19.74
N MET A 11 -12.18 -39.57 -19.26
CA MET A 11 -13.00 -38.56 -18.60
C MET A 11 -12.40 -38.08 -17.27
N VAL A 12 -11.82 -38.97 -16.49
CA VAL A 12 -11.18 -38.63 -15.22
C VAL A 12 -9.91 -37.79 -15.44
N GLY A 13 -9.10 -38.12 -16.44
CA GLY A 13 -7.92 -37.35 -16.80
C GLY A 13 -8.25 -35.93 -17.26
N GLY A 14 -9.30 -35.80 -18.09
CA GLY A 14 -9.77 -34.49 -18.56
C GLY A 14 -10.34 -33.64 -17.45
N GLY A 15 -11.06 -34.26 -16.50
CA GLY A 15 -11.60 -33.56 -15.33
C GLY A 15 -10.53 -32.97 -14.40
N MET A 16 -9.45 -33.72 -14.15
CA MET A 16 -8.33 -33.25 -13.33
C MET A 16 -7.60 -32.08 -13.97
N LEU A 17 -7.39 -32.12 -15.26
CA LEU A 17 -6.76 -31.00 -16.00
C LEU A 17 -7.62 -29.75 -15.97
N ALA A 18 -8.93 -29.88 -16.09
CA ALA A 18 -9.87 -28.75 -16.00
C ALA A 18 -9.85 -28.10 -14.62
N ILE A 19 -9.81 -28.90 -13.55
CA ILE A 19 -9.74 -28.40 -12.17
C ILE A 19 -8.42 -27.67 -11.92
N LEU A 20 -7.29 -28.18 -12.39
CA LEU A 20 -6.00 -27.54 -12.28
C LEU A 20 -5.95 -26.21 -13.00
N LEU A 21 -6.52 -26.13 -14.20
CA LEU A 21 -6.63 -24.89 -14.97
C LEU A 21 -7.51 -23.86 -14.26
N LEU A 22 -8.63 -24.28 -13.69
CA LEU A 22 -9.52 -23.41 -12.92
C LEU A 22 -8.82 -22.86 -11.66
N MET A 23 -8.05 -23.68 -10.97
CA MET A 23 -7.28 -23.23 -9.80
C MET A 23 -6.20 -22.22 -10.19
N LEU A 24 -5.53 -22.42 -11.32
CA LEU A 24 -4.51 -21.50 -11.82
C LEU A 24 -5.11 -20.15 -12.20
N VAL A 25 -6.24 -20.16 -12.91
CA VAL A 25 -6.97 -18.95 -13.29
C VAL A 25 -7.46 -18.20 -12.05
N ALA A 26 -7.97 -18.90 -11.05
CA ALA A 26 -8.41 -18.29 -9.80
C ALA A 26 -7.28 -17.61 -9.03
N LYS A 27 -6.08 -18.20 -9.02
CA LYS A 27 -4.90 -17.58 -8.41
C LYS A 27 -4.45 -16.34 -9.16
N LEU A 28 -4.47 -16.37 -10.48
CA LEU A 28 -4.09 -15.22 -11.31
C LEU A 28 -5.07 -14.05 -11.14
N THR A 29 -6.36 -14.34 -11.11
CA THR A 29 -7.39 -13.30 -10.90
C THR A 29 -7.33 -12.69 -9.50
N SER A 30 -7.04 -13.47 -8.47
CA SER A 30 -6.91 -12.92 -7.12
C SER A 30 -5.69 -12.01 -6.96
N MET A 31 -4.58 -12.31 -7.63
CA MET A 31 -3.41 -11.43 -7.67
C MET A 31 -3.71 -10.10 -8.37
N VAL A 32 -4.41 -10.14 -9.49
CA VAL A 32 -4.81 -8.93 -10.23
C VAL A 32 -5.78 -8.09 -9.42
N ASP A 33 -6.72 -8.69 -8.70
CA ASP A 33 -7.68 -7.99 -7.86
C ASP A 33 -7.02 -7.25 -6.69
N VAL A 34 -5.98 -7.82 -6.08
CA VAL A 34 -5.23 -7.16 -5.01
C VAL A 34 -4.50 -5.92 -5.53
N GLU A 35 -3.83 -6.02 -6.67
CA GLU A 35 -3.18 -4.85 -7.29
C GLU A 35 -4.18 -3.78 -7.69
N ALA A 36 -5.34 -4.18 -8.24
CA ALA A 36 -6.39 -3.25 -8.61
C ALA A 36 -6.99 -2.54 -7.38
N ARG A 37 -7.13 -3.22 -6.25
CA ARG A 37 -7.61 -2.63 -5.00
C ARG A 37 -6.62 -1.61 -4.43
N GLU A 38 -5.33 -1.89 -4.47
CA GLU A 38 -4.29 -0.95 -4.03
C GLU A 38 -4.25 0.30 -4.92
N ARG A 39 -4.42 0.14 -6.23
CA ARG A 39 -4.47 1.26 -7.18
C ARG A 39 -5.74 2.10 -7.05
N LYS A 40 -6.82 1.53 -6.49
CA LYS A 40 -8.11 2.20 -6.34
C LYS A 40 -8.27 2.98 -5.04
N LYS A 41 -7.26 2.98 -4.15
CA LYS A 41 -7.32 3.83 -2.96
C LYS A 41 -7.43 5.28 -3.41
N PRO A 42 -8.42 6.02 -2.90
CA PRO A 42 -8.61 7.40 -3.33
C PRO A 42 -7.44 8.29 -2.88
N VAL A 43 -7.05 9.20 -3.75
CA VAL A 43 -6.08 10.23 -3.43
C VAL A 43 -6.84 11.45 -2.92
N TYR A 44 -6.47 11.92 -1.74
CA TYR A 44 -7.06 13.11 -1.13
C TYR A 44 -6.07 14.26 -1.16
N SER A 45 -6.57 15.47 -1.30
CA SER A 45 -5.79 16.69 -1.14
C SER A 45 -6.58 17.68 -0.30
N MET A 46 -5.88 18.38 0.59
CA MET A 46 -6.50 19.35 1.49
C MET A 46 -5.46 20.34 1.99
N GLU A 47 -5.88 21.58 2.23
CA GLU A 47 -5.03 22.54 2.91
C GLU A 47 -4.72 22.07 4.32
N ALA A 48 -3.47 22.19 4.71
CA ALA A 48 -3.01 21.78 6.02
C ALA A 48 -1.85 22.64 6.51
N GLU A 49 -1.64 22.64 7.81
CA GLU A 49 -0.55 23.33 8.48
C GLU A 49 0.32 22.32 9.22
N VAL A 50 1.62 22.47 9.15
CA VAL A 50 2.55 21.63 9.92
C VAL A 50 2.50 22.03 11.38
N LYS A 51 2.08 21.11 12.26
CA LYS A 51 1.97 21.34 13.70
C LYS A 51 3.12 20.77 14.49
N GLY A 52 3.76 19.73 13.99
CA GLY A 52 4.87 19.12 14.71
C GLY A 52 5.63 18.13 13.85
N LYS A 53 6.82 17.82 14.31
CA LYS A 53 7.72 16.86 13.68
C LYS A 53 8.33 15.98 14.75
N ARG A 54 8.53 14.70 14.44
CA ARG A 54 9.28 13.83 15.35
C ARG A 54 10.09 12.80 14.56
N MET A 55 11.16 12.34 15.16
CA MET A 55 11.96 11.24 14.65
C MET A 55 11.89 10.06 15.60
N LEU A 56 11.92 8.87 15.03
CA LEU A 56 12.00 7.63 15.77
C LEU A 56 13.18 6.82 15.25
N VAL A 57 14.09 6.45 16.13
CA VAL A 57 15.22 5.58 15.79
C VAL A 57 14.92 4.19 16.33
N GLU A 58 14.94 3.19 15.47
CA GLU A 58 14.63 1.82 15.84
C GLU A 58 15.55 0.83 15.11
N PRO A 59 15.66 -0.44 15.59
CA PRO A 59 16.42 -1.44 14.86
C PRO A 59 15.81 -1.70 13.49
N ASP A 60 16.67 -1.87 12.46
CA ASP A 60 16.22 -2.19 11.11
C ASP A 60 15.68 -3.63 11.09
N PRO A 61 14.44 -3.86 10.62
CA PRO A 61 13.89 -5.21 10.53
C PRO A 61 14.63 -6.11 9.55
N GLU A 62 15.31 -5.54 8.56
CA GLU A 62 16.10 -6.31 7.58
C GLU A 62 17.51 -6.61 8.06
N ASN A 63 18.06 -5.78 8.93
CA ASN A 63 19.40 -5.94 9.49
C ASN A 63 19.41 -5.51 10.95
N GLN A 64 19.32 -6.47 11.87
CA GLN A 64 19.21 -6.23 13.31
C GLN A 64 20.43 -5.51 13.91
N ASP A 65 21.58 -5.55 13.24
CA ASP A 65 22.80 -4.86 13.68
C ASP A 65 22.83 -3.37 13.28
N ALA A 66 21.87 -2.95 12.44
CA ALA A 66 21.74 -1.58 11.99
C ALA A 66 20.51 -0.92 12.61
N MET A 67 20.57 0.41 12.73
CA MET A 67 19.45 1.23 13.17
C MET A 67 18.90 2.02 11.98
N ARG A 68 17.59 2.24 11.99
CA ARG A 68 16.95 3.12 10.99
C ARG A 68 16.25 4.27 11.69
N THR A 69 16.15 5.39 10.98
CA THR A 69 15.41 6.55 11.46
C THR A 69 14.13 6.71 10.67
N LEU A 70 13.02 6.80 11.39
CA LEU A 70 11.71 7.09 10.83
C LEU A 70 11.37 8.55 11.11
N TYR A 71 10.79 9.20 10.12
CA TYR A 71 10.42 10.61 10.20
C TYR A 71 8.91 10.76 10.14
N PHE A 72 8.36 11.54 11.06
CA PHE A 72 6.91 11.77 11.14
C PHE A 72 6.63 13.26 11.20
N VAL A 73 5.60 13.67 10.48
CA VAL A 73 5.10 15.05 10.50
C VAL A 73 3.62 15.03 10.83
N THR A 74 3.23 15.87 11.77
CA THR A 74 1.82 16.06 12.16
C THR A 74 1.27 17.25 11.42
N PHE A 75 0.17 17.04 10.70
CA PHE A 75 -0.53 18.07 9.96
C PHE A 75 -1.87 18.36 10.61
N HIS A 76 -2.21 19.64 10.70
CA HIS A 76 -3.54 20.09 11.08
C HIS A 76 -4.27 20.44 9.79
N LYS A 77 -5.25 19.60 9.42
CA LYS A 77 -6.01 19.76 8.19
C LYS A 77 -7.07 20.86 8.36
N ARG A 78 -7.48 21.45 7.25
CA ARG A 78 -8.48 22.49 7.21
C ARG A 78 -9.83 22.06 7.83
N ASP A 79 -10.15 20.76 7.79
CA ASP A 79 -11.36 20.21 8.41
C ASP A 79 -11.30 20.15 9.95
N GLY A 80 -10.19 20.59 10.56
CA GLY A 80 -9.98 20.59 12.00
C GLY A 80 -9.32 19.34 12.54
N ASN A 81 -9.12 18.31 11.74
CA ASN A 81 -8.51 17.06 12.17
C ASN A 81 -6.99 17.11 12.07
N ARG A 82 -6.33 16.51 13.04
CA ARG A 82 -4.88 16.30 13.01
C ARG A 82 -4.57 14.89 12.52
N VAL A 83 -3.53 14.77 11.73
CA VAL A 83 -3.05 13.49 11.23
C VAL A 83 -1.53 13.48 11.25
N GLU A 84 -0.95 12.35 11.65
CA GLU A 84 0.49 12.14 11.59
C GLU A 84 0.79 11.18 10.46
N PHE A 85 1.71 11.56 9.59
CA PHE A 85 2.19 10.71 8.50
C PHE A 85 3.68 10.44 8.64
N ARG A 86 4.07 9.22 8.30
CA ARG A 86 5.47 8.91 8.06
C ARG A 86 5.86 9.52 6.71
N VAL A 87 6.94 10.30 6.70
CA VAL A 87 7.39 11.02 5.51
C VAL A 87 8.83 10.64 5.20
N PRO A 88 9.29 10.78 3.94
CA PRO A 88 10.70 10.65 3.63
C PRO A 88 11.53 11.71 4.38
N GLY A 89 12.80 11.38 4.65
CA GLY A 89 13.69 12.30 5.37
C GLY A 89 13.87 13.66 4.70
N GLU A 90 13.83 13.68 3.37
CA GLU A 90 13.89 14.93 2.59
C GLU A 90 12.68 15.82 2.87
N ASP A 91 11.48 15.27 2.85
CA ASP A 91 10.25 16.00 3.16
C ASP A 91 10.23 16.48 4.61
N TYR A 92 10.73 15.66 5.54
CA TYR A 92 10.87 16.04 6.94
C TYR A 92 11.79 17.25 7.09
N GLY A 93 12.92 17.26 6.38
CA GLY A 93 13.87 18.35 6.43
C GLY A 93 13.32 19.67 5.88
N LEU A 94 12.45 19.58 4.88
CA LEU A 94 11.83 20.76 4.26
C LEU A 94 10.62 21.30 5.04
N ALA A 95 9.99 20.48 5.87
CA ALA A 95 8.82 20.89 6.63
C ALA A 95 9.25 21.64 7.90
N ALA A 96 8.62 22.78 8.16
CA ALA A 96 8.79 23.57 9.37
C ALA A 96 7.47 23.79 10.06
N GLU A 97 7.45 23.81 11.39
CA GLU A 97 6.24 24.12 12.14
C GLU A 97 5.67 25.48 11.71
N GLY A 98 4.38 25.49 11.46
CA GLY A 98 3.69 26.69 10.98
C GLY A 98 3.60 26.80 9.45
N ASP A 99 4.31 25.96 8.71
CA ASP A 99 4.18 25.94 7.25
C ASP A 99 2.76 25.60 6.84
N GLU A 100 2.22 26.34 5.89
CA GLU A 100 0.91 26.10 5.31
C GLU A 100 1.07 25.65 3.86
N GLY A 101 0.23 24.72 3.44
CA GLY A 101 0.29 24.23 2.07
C GLY A 101 -0.79 23.20 1.79
N ILE A 102 -0.61 22.50 0.68
CA ILE A 102 -1.52 21.44 0.24
C ILE A 102 -0.90 20.10 0.58
N LEU A 103 -1.59 19.34 1.43
CA LEU A 103 -1.24 17.98 1.79
C LEU A 103 -1.96 17.02 0.85
N VAL A 104 -1.22 16.11 0.25
CA VAL A 104 -1.76 15.06 -0.62
C VAL A 104 -1.39 13.72 -0.03
N TRP A 105 -2.38 12.85 0.15
CA TRP A 105 -2.18 11.51 0.68
C TRP A 105 -3.11 10.51 -0.01
N GLN A 106 -2.73 9.24 0.05
CA GLN A 106 -3.50 8.14 -0.51
C GLN A 106 -3.69 7.07 0.57
N GLY A 107 -4.93 6.82 0.99
CA GLY A 107 -5.18 5.95 2.14
C GLY A 107 -4.48 6.49 3.38
N ASP A 108 -3.57 5.71 3.95
CA ASP A 108 -2.77 6.09 5.12
C ASP A 108 -1.36 6.54 4.76
N GLU A 109 -1.06 6.69 3.47
CA GLU A 109 0.28 7.01 2.99
C GLU A 109 0.41 8.46 2.55
N PHE A 110 1.44 9.11 3.05
CA PHE A 110 1.83 10.45 2.62
C PHE A 110 2.35 10.40 1.18
N MET A 111 1.91 11.34 0.35
CA MET A 111 2.42 11.49 -1.01
C MET A 111 3.30 12.72 -1.14
N VAL A 112 2.75 13.90 -0.87
CA VAL A 112 3.47 15.15 -0.99
C VAL A 112 2.82 16.23 -0.13
N PHE A 113 3.63 17.14 0.38
CA PHE A 113 3.17 18.40 0.98
C PHE A 113 3.78 19.56 0.21
N LYS A 114 2.94 20.30 -0.46
CA LYS A 114 3.36 21.45 -1.26
C LYS A 114 3.10 22.73 -0.48
N ARG A 115 4.18 23.32 0.03
CA ARG A 115 4.11 24.55 0.81
C ARG A 115 3.65 25.73 -0.08
N THR A 116 2.69 26.50 0.40
CA THR A 116 2.17 27.69 -0.28
C THR A 116 2.49 28.98 0.47
N SER A 117 2.83 28.88 1.75
CA SER A 117 3.22 30.06 2.54
C SER A 117 4.12 29.67 3.72
#